data_d252463c947734b9fbab0f2a0909dd8d
#
_entry.id   d252463c947734b9fbab0f2a0909dd8d
#
_cell.length_a   1.000
_cell.length_b   1.000
_cell.length_c   1.000
_cell.angle_alpha   90.00
_cell.angle_beta   90.00
_cell.angle_gamma   90.00
#
_symmetry.space_group_name_H-M   'P 1'
#
loop_
_entity.id
_entity.type
_entity.pdbx_description
1 polymer ?
#
loop_
_entity_poly.entity_id
_entity_poly.type
_entity_poly.pdbx_seq_one_letter_code
_entity_poly.pdbx_strand_id
1 'polypeptide(L)'
;MWTPLASFRLRDAIDILVVAVVLYRVFVMFKETRAVQMLLGLGGLMVASFVARRFELFSTSWLLENFWSFWVLALIVLFQPELRRALAQLGQSRLFQGMVLGARAQQGHLLDDVVKAADALAGKRIGALLVLERSTGLRNYAELGVPLDALVSPDLLVSLFLPYSPLHDGAVFIRGDRVAAAGCFLPLSRNTQLGRAMGTRHRAALGLAEETDAVVLVVSEETGRISLAVAAHMETPLDRDSLQRRLGDLFSLEAPPAPRRVSWWVPARGWLKK
;
A
#
# COMPACT_ATOMS: atom_id res chain seq x y z
N MET A 1 -24.51 25.53 39.10
CA MET A 1 -25.69 24.76 38.67
C MET A 1 -25.55 24.46 37.19
N TRP A 2 -25.10 23.26 36.84
CA TRP A 2 -24.82 22.87 35.47
C TRP A 2 -26.10 22.26 34.88
N THR A 3 -26.73 22.94 33.94
CA THR A 3 -27.86 22.39 33.17
C THR A 3 -27.51 22.33 31.67
N PRO A 4 -26.59 21.43 31.23
CA PRO A 4 -26.30 21.30 29.80
C PRO A 4 -27.24 20.33 29.07
N LEU A 5 -28.15 19.63 29.76
CA LEU A 5 -28.98 18.56 29.14
C LEU A 5 -30.33 19.04 28.57
N ALA A 6 -30.74 20.28 28.82
CA ALA A 6 -32.05 20.79 28.39
C ALA A 6 -32.08 21.33 26.93
N SER A 7 -30.94 21.45 26.26
CA SER A 7 -30.86 21.97 24.90
C SER A 7 -30.23 21.00 23.88
N PHE A 8 -30.19 19.70 24.20
CA PHE A 8 -29.59 18.70 23.29
C PHE A 8 -30.45 18.56 22.02
N ARG A 9 -29.95 19.07 20.92
CA ARG A 9 -30.61 19.01 19.61
C ARG A 9 -30.08 17.85 18.79
N LEU A 10 -30.88 17.37 17.84
CA LEU A 10 -30.48 16.30 16.92
C LEU A 10 -29.17 16.63 16.19
N ARG A 11 -28.91 17.93 15.96
CA ARG A 11 -27.66 18.41 15.35
C ARG A 11 -26.43 18.12 16.22
N ASP A 12 -26.56 18.25 17.54
CA ASP A 12 -25.45 18.01 18.50
C ASP A 12 -25.11 16.51 18.53
N ALA A 13 -26.14 15.65 18.43
CA ALA A 13 -25.95 14.20 18.33
C ALA A 13 -25.21 13.81 17.03
N ILE A 14 -25.55 14.43 15.91
CA ILE A 14 -24.88 14.19 14.61
C ILE A 14 -23.44 14.67 14.67
N ASP A 15 -23.18 15.85 15.25
CA ASP A 15 -21.83 16.40 15.38
C ASP A 15 -20.95 15.48 16.24
N ILE A 16 -21.45 15.06 17.40
CA ILE A 16 -20.74 14.10 18.27
C ILE A 16 -20.48 12.78 17.53
N LEU A 17 -21.46 12.27 16.76
CA LEU A 17 -21.30 11.03 15.99
C LEU A 17 -20.23 11.18 14.93
N VAL A 18 -20.22 12.29 14.18
CA VAL A 18 -19.22 12.55 13.14
C VAL A 18 -17.82 12.62 13.76
N VAL A 19 -17.67 13.39 14.84
CA VAL A 19 -16.38 13.50 15.55
C VAL A 19 -15.95 12.13 16.10
N ALA A 20 -16.86 11.37 16.71
CA ALA A 20 -16.58 10.03 17.21
C ALA A 20 -16.13 9.07 16.12
N VAL A 21 -16.79 9.07 14.96
CA VAL A 21 -16.42 8.24 13.80
C VAL A 21 -15.05 8.65 13.25
N VAL A 22 -14.78 9.93 13.12
CA VAL A 22 -13.47 10.45 12.66
C VAL A 22 -12.37 10.03 13.63
N LEU A 23 -12.56 10.26 14.95
CA LEU A 23 -11.61 9.87 15.97
C LEU A 23 -11.40 8.35 16.01
N TYR A 24 -12.47 7.56 15.87
CA TYR A 24 -12.40 6.10 15.82
C TYR A 24 -11.59 5.64 14.60
N ARG A 25 -11.82 6.21 13.42
CA ARG A 25 -11.05 5.91 12.19
C ARG A 25 -9.58 6.26 12.35
N VAL A 26 -9.29 7.42 12.91
CA VAL A 26 -7.92 7.86 13.21
C VAL A 26 -7.26 6.89 14.21
N PHE A 27 -7.96 6.54 15.28
CA PHE A 27 -7.44 5.62 16.29
C PHE A 27 -7.16 4.22 15.74
N VAL A 28 -8.08 3.65 14.94
CA VAL A 28 -7.89 2.34 14.30
C VAL A 28 -6.71 2.36 13.33
N MET A 29 -6.50 3.45 12.60
CA MET A 29 -5.38 3.61 11.68
C MET A 29 -4.02 3.61 12.40
N PHE A 30 -3.99 4.09 13.65
CA PHE A 30 -2.76 4.15 14.45
C PHE A 30 -2.55 2.94 15.39
N LYS A 31 -3.57 2.09 15.63
CA LYS A 31 -3.57 1.05 16.66
C LYS A 31 -2.38 0.07 16.60
N GLU A 32 -1.82 -0.17 15.40
CA GLU A 32 -0.73 -1.13 15.18
C GLU A 32 0.59 -0.46 14.79
N THR A 33 0.67 0.87 14.91
CA THR A 33 1.85 1.62 14.50
C THR A 33 2.78 1.94 15.68
N ARG A 34 4.06 2.13 15.39
CA ARG A 34 5.06 2.64 16.36
C ARG A 34 4.65 3.99 16.96
N ALA A 35 3.78 4.74 16.28
CA ALA A 35 3.26 6.02 16.74
C ALA A 35 2.51 5.90 18.06
N VAL A 36 1.77 4.81 18.34
CA VAL A 36 1.10 4.59 19.62
C VAL A 36 2.09 4.43 20.77
N GLN A 37 3.18 3.71 20.56
CA GLN A 37 4.24 3.55 21.56
C GLN A 37 4.90 4.89 21.89
N MET A 38 5.12 5.72 20.86
CA MET A 38 5.69 7.07 21.01
C MET A 38 4.72 8.01 21.74
N LEU A 39 3.42 7.95 21.43
CA LEU A 39 2.38 8.72 22.13
C LEU A 39 2.25 8.31 23.61
N LEU A 40 2.37 7.02 23.91
CA LEU A 40 2.38 6.55 25.30
C LEU A 40 3.62 7.06 26.07
N GLY A 41 4.80 7.05 25.43
CA GLY A 41 6.00 7.64 26.00
C GLY A 41 5.84 9.14 26.26
N LEU A 42 5.25 9.86 25.30
CA LEU A 42 4.94 11.29 25.42
C LEU A 42 3.96 11.57 26.53
N GLY A 43 2.87 10.81 26.59
CA GLY A 43 1.86 10.89 27.67
C GLY A 43 2.48 10.62 29.06
N GLY A 44 3.37 9.64 29.15
CA GLY A 44 4.11 9.33 30.38
C GLY A 44 4.94 10.52 30.88
N LEU A 45 5.62 11.21 29.97
CA LEU A 45 6.39 12.40 30.30
C LEU A 45 5.49 13.60 30.71
N MET A 46 4.33 13.76 30.06
CA MET A 46 3.32 14.76 30.50
C MET A 46 2.84 14.48 31.92
N VAL A 47 2.54 13.23 32.23
CA VAL A 47 2.15 12.81 33.59
C VAL A 47 3.30 13.06 34.58
N ALA A 48 4.54 12.71 34.19
CA ALA A 48 5.71 12.98 35.05
C ALA A 48 5.90 14.48 35.30
N SER A 49 5.69 15.35 34.31
CA SER A 49 5.72 16.80 34.47
C SER A 49 4.63 17.29 35.45
N PHE A 50 3.40 16.79 35.32
CA PHE A 50 2.30 17.12 36.22
C PHE A 50 2.60 16.68 37.66
N VAL A 51 3.13 15.47 37.84
CA VAL A 51 3.52 14.93 39.14
C VAL A 51 4.66 15.75 39.75
N ALA A 52 5.69 16.08 38.99
CA ALA A 52 6.82 16.91 39.45
C ALA A 52 6.38 18.27 39.94
N ARG A 53 5.44 18.93 39.28
CA ARG A 53 4.82 20.19 39.75
C ARG A 53 3.99 19.99 41.02
N ARG A 54 3.24 18.88 41.14
CA ARG A 54 2.38 18.62 42.28
C ARG A 54 3.18 18.36 43.54
N PHE A 55 4.40 17.80 43.41
CA PHE A 55 5.31 17.52 44.50
C PHE A 55 6.40 18.59 44.70
N GLU A 56 6.27 19.73 44.03
CA GLU A 56 7.21 20.88 44.11
C GLU A 56 8.67 20.51 43.85
N LEU A 57 8.90 19.53 42.92
CA LEU A 57 10.24 19.11 42.50
C LEU A 57 10.83 20.13 41.54
N PHE A 58 11.44 21.17 42.08
CA PHE A 58 11.90 22.33 41.31
C PHE A 58 12.82 21.99 40.15
N SER A 59 13.86 21.21 40.37
CA SER A 59 14.83 20.85 39.31
C SER A 59 14.22 20.01 38.19
N THR A 60 13.36 19.06 38.57
CA THR A 60 12.67 18.18 37.59
C THR A 60 11.64 18.97 36.78
N SER A 61 10.88 19.84 37.45
CA SER A 61 9.90 20.71 36.76
C SER A 61 10.57 21.66 35.79
N TRP A 62 11.67 22.31 36.22
CA TRP A 62 12.46 23.21 35.36
C TRP A 62 13.01 22.50 34.12
N LEU A 63 13.55 21.28 34.30
CA LEU A 63 14.07 20.49 33.19
C LEU A 63 12.96 20.14 32.22
N LEU A 64 11.82 19.65 32.69
CA LEU A 64 10.70 19.23 31.84
C LEU A 64 10.04 20.43 31.13
N GLU A 65 9.98 21.61 31.79
CA GLU A 65 9.47 22.84 31.21
C GLU A 65 10.37 23.39 30.08
N ASN A 66 11.68 23.38 30.28
CA ASN A 66 12.62 23.80 29.23
C ASN A 66 12.59 22.84 28.02
N PHE A 67 12.32 21.56 28.25
CA PHE A 67 12.13 20.61 27.16
C PHE A 67 10.84 20.86 26.37
N TRP A 68 9.86 21.56 26.90
CA TRP A 68 8.56 21.77 26.26
C TRP A 68 8.67 22.42 24.86
N SER A 69 9.57 23.36 24.68
CA SER A 69 9.81 24.00 23.36
C SER A 69 10.36 23.02 22.31
N PHE A 70 11.13 22.02 22.75
CA PHE A 70 11.65 20.99 21.85
C PHE A 70 10.63 19.88 21.54
N TRP A 71 9.56 19.77 22.34
CA TRP A 71 8.54 18.73 22.20
C TRP A 71 7.77 18.86 20.89
N VAL A 72 7.41 20.08 20.50
CA VAL A 72 6.69 20.34 19.27
C VAL A 72 7.57 19.92 18.07
N LEU A 73 8.85 20.25 18.11
CA LEU A 73 9.78 19.85 17.06
C LEU A 73 9.98 18.33 17.03
N ALA A 74 10.18 17.72 18.21
CA ALA A 74 10.32 16.26 18.33
C ALA A 74 9.05 15.55 17.82
N LEU A 75 7.86 16.06 18.14
CA LEU A 75 6.60 15.52 17.68
C LEU A 75 6.49 15.60 16.15
N ILE A 76 6.83 16.73 15.55
CA ILE A 76 6.82 16.88 14.08
C ILE A 76 7.78 15.87 13.43
N VAL A 77 9.01 15.74 13.95
CA VAL A 77 10.01 14.80 13.42
C VAL A 77 9.56 13.35 13.60
N LEU A 78 8.99 13.01 14.76
CA LEU A 78 8.51 11.65 15.05
C LEU A 78 7.31 11.26 14.18
N PHE A 79 6.39 12.19 13.91
CA PHE A 79 5.20 11.93 13.10
C PHE A 79 5.39 12.24 11.60
N GLN A 80 6.57 12.70 11.19
CA GLN A 80 6.86 12.98 9.78
C GLN A 80 6.53 11.80 8.85
N PRO A 81 6.92 10.53 9.15
CA PRO A 81 6.58 9.40 8.29
C PRO A 81 5.07 9.14 8.24
N GLU A 82 4.37 9.27 9.36
CA GLU A 82 2.92 9.06 9.46
C GLU A 82 2.16 10.15 8.71
N LEU A 83 2.55 11.42 8.87
CA LEU A 83 1.98 12.55 8.13
C LEU A 83 2.21 12.38 6.63
N ARG A 84 3.40 11.96 6.22
CA ARG A 84 3.70 11.67 4.81
C ARG A 84 2.81 10.57 4.26
N ARG A 85 2.60 9.46 5.01
CA ARG A 85 1.69 8.37 4.63
C ARG A 85 0.24 8.83 4.53
N ALA A 86 -0.24 9.57 5.54
CA ALA A 86 -1.61 10.09 5.55
C ALA A 86 -1.87 11.07 4.39
N LEU A 87 -0.95 11.98 4.11
CA LEU A 87 -1.05 12.91 2.98
C LEU A 87 -0.99 12.18 1.64
N ALA A 88 -0.13 11.15 1.51
CA ALA A 88 -0.07 10.31 0.33
C ALA A 88 -1.41 9.58 0.10
N GLN A 89 -2.01 9.01 1.14
CA GLN A 89 -3.32 8.35 1.05
C GLN A 89 -4.45 9.34 0.70
N LEU A 90 -4.43 10.56 1.24
CA LEU A 90 -5.39 11.60 0.90
C LEU A 90 -5.24 12.08 -0.56
N GLY A 91 -3.99 12.22 -1.04
CA GLY A 91 -3.69 12.58 -2.43
C GLY A 91 -4.07 11.50 -3.44
N GLN A 92 -4.13 10.23 -3.00
CA GLN A 92 -4.54 9.07 -3.79
C GLN A 92 -6.08 8.87 -3.79
N SER A 93 -6.84 9.78 -3.15
CA SER A 93 -8.30 9.67 -3.11
C SER A 93 -8.86 9.61 -4.53
N ARG A 94 -9.79 8.68 -4.75
CA ARG A 94 -10.44 8.30 -6.04
C ARG A 94 -11.01 9.47 -6.86
N LEU A 95 -11.05 10.67 -6.30
CA LEU A 95 -11.55 11.88 -6.96
C LEU A 95 -10.65 12.35 -8.13
N PHE A 96 -9.35 12.01 -8.11
CA PHE A 96 -8.41 12.38 -9.17
C PHE A 96 -8.19 11.28 -10.23
N GLN A 97 -8.60 10.03 -9.97
CA GLN A 97 -8.43 8.90 -10.88
C GLN A 97 -9.52 8.77 -11.95
N GLY A 98 -10.55 9.62 -11.93
CA GLY A 98 -11.72 9.54 -12.83
C GLY A 98 -11.47 9.80 -14.32
N MET A 99 -10.24 10.05 -14.76
CA MET A 99 -9.95 10.48 -16.14
C MET A 99 -9.36 9.41 -17.07
N VAL A 100 -9.26 8.14 -16.65
CA VAL A 100 -8.60 7.09 -17.46
C VAL A 100 -9.59 5.99 -17.86
N LEU A 101 -10.50 6.31 -18.76
CA LEU A 101 -11.47 5.35 -19.34
C LEU A 101 -10.86 4.41 -20.40
N GLY A 102 -9.61 4.62 -20.81
CA GLY A 102 -8.89 3.78 -21.81
C GLY A 102 -8.13 2.57 -21.24
N ALA A 103 -7.95 2.49 -19.92
CA ALA A 103 -6.98 1.58 -19.29
C ALA A 103 -7.42 0.10 -19.16
N ARG A 104 -8.71 -0.22 -19.27
CA ARG A 104 -9.19 -1.58 -18.95
C ARG A 104 -8.80 -2.66 -19.96
N ALA A 105 -8.83 -2.37 -21.25
CA ALA A 105 -8.44 -3.35 -22.28
C ALA A 105 -6.93 -3.59 -22.26
N GLN A 106 -6.16 -2.53 -22.00
CA GLN A 106 -4.71 -2.56 -21.93
C GLN A 106 -4.19 -3.31 -20.69
N GLN A 107 -4.92 -3.20 -19.57
CA GLN A 107 -4.59 -3.86 -18.32
C GLN A 107 -4.79 -5.39 -18.37
N GLY A 108 -5.80 -5.87 -19.10
CA GLY A 108 -6.01 -7.31 -19.29
C GLY A 108 -4.84 -7.95 -20.05
N HIS A 109 -4.38 -7.32 -21.12
CA HIS A 109 -3.22 -7.79 -21.91
C HIS A 109 -1.93 -7.79 -21.09
N LEU A 110 -1.70 -6.77 -20.27
CA LEU A 110 -0.55 -6.70 -19.36
C LEU A 110 -0.48 -7.90 -18.43
N LEU A 111 -1.59 -8.19 -17.73
CA LEU A 111 -1.64 -9.30 -16.76
C LEU A 111 -1.43 -10.65 -17.44
N ASP A 112 -2.00 -10.84 -18.66
CA ASP A 112 -1.77 -12.04 -19.46
C ASP A 112 -0.30 -12.20 -19.82
N ASP A 113 0.38 -11.12 -20.17
CA ASP A 113 1.79 -11.14 -20.54
C ASP A 113 2.70 -11.41 -19.34
N VAL A 114 2.37 -10.86 -18.17
CA VAL A 114 3.07 -11.16 -16.92
C VAL A 114 2.89 -12.62 -16.53
N VAL A 115 1.67 -13.17 -16.65
CA VAL A 115 1.39 -14.59 -16.36
C VAL A 115 2.15 -15.51 -17.31
N LYS A 116 2.18 -15.21 -18.62
CA LYS A 116 2.95 -15.97 -19.62
C LYS A 116 4.45 -15.97 -19.30
N ALA A 117 4.99 -14.81 -18.93
CA ALA A 117 6.40 -14.67 -18.56
C ALA A 117 6.72 -15.50 -17.29
N ALA A 118 5.87 -15.39 -16.26
CA ALA A 118 6.03 -16.14 -15.02
C ALA A 118 6.00 -17.65 -15.23
N ASP A 119 5.06 -18.13 -16.05
CA ASP A 119 4.93 -19.55 -16.41
C ASP A 119 6.16 -20.06 -17.19
N ALA A 120 6.65 -19.28 -18.16
CA ALA A 120 7.85 -19.59 -18.91
C ALA A 120 9.12 -19.64 -18.05
N LEU A 121 9.26 -18.71 -17.10
CA LEU A 121 10.37 -18.67 -16.14
C LEU A 121 10.29 -19.84 -15.16
N ALA A 122 9.10 -20.14 -14.65
CA ALA A 122 8.84 -21.28 -13.76
C ALA A 122 9.19 -22.63 -14.43
N GLY A 123 8.76 -22.83 -15.67
CA GLY A 123 9.07 -24.03 -16.45
C GLY A 123 10.57 -24.24 -16.67
N LYS A 124 11.34 -23.14 -16.78
CA LYS A 124 12.80 -23.17 -16.95
C LYS A 124 13.55 -23.10 -15.61
N ARG A 125 12.86 -22.98 -14.47
CA ARG A 125 13.44 -22.74 -13.13
C ARG A 125 14.38 -21.53 -13.10
N ILE A 126 13.99 -20.48 -13.78
CA ILE A 126 14.71 -19.19 -13.74
C ILE A 126 14.08 -18.35 -12.63
N GLY A 127 14.88 -17.94 -11.64
CA GLY A 127 14.44 -17.09 -10.55
C GLY A 127 14.03 -15.71 -11.06
N ALA A 128 12.86 -15.21 -10.62
CA ALA A 128 12.39 -13.89 -11.02
C ALA A 128 11.69 -13.17 -9.86
N LEU A 129 11.73 -11.83 -9.92
CA LEU A 129 11.09 -10.94 -8.97
C LEU A 129 10.45 -9.78 -9.72
N LEU A 130 9.13 -9.86 -9.92
CA LEU A 130 8.34 -8.86 -10.67
C LEU A 130 7.49 -8.04 -9.69
N VAL A 131 7.62 -6.73 -9.74
CA VAL A 131 6.85 -5.79 -8.91
C VAL A 131 5.86 -5.05 -9.79
N LEU A 132 4.57 -5.26 -9.53
CA LEU A 132 3.49 -4.54 -10.19
C LEU A 132 3.06 -3.38 -9.28
N GLU A 133 3.30 -2.16 -9.73
CA GLU A 133 2.94 -0.93 -9.02
C GLU A 133 1.41 -0.76 -9.03
N ARG A 134 0.85 -0.41 -7.87
CA ARG A 134 -0.57 -0.12 -7.71
C ARG A 134 -0.78 1.37 -7.43
N SER A 135 -1.39 1.69 -6.28
CA SER A 135 -1.68 3.07 -5.92
C SER A 135 -0.49 3.80 -5.29
N THR A 136 0.38 3.07 -4.61
CA THR A 136 1.60 3.63 -4.01
C THR A 136 2.71 3.75 -5.04
N GLY A 137 3.15 4.98 -5.33
CA GLY A 137 4.27 5.21 -6.23
C GLY A 137 5.57 4.61 -5.71
N LEU A 138 6.22 3.76 -6.51
CA LEU A 138 7.43 3.03 -6.14
C LEU A 138 8.72 3.63 -6.72
N ARG A 139 8.68 4.92 -7.08
CA ARG A 139 9.80 5.61 -7.71
C ARG A 139 11.10 5.48 -6.92
N ASN A 140 11.04 5.60 -5.60
CA ASN A 140 12.21 5.52 -4.71
C ASN A 140 12.96 4.18 -4.82
N TYR A 141 12.26 3.08 -5.11
CA TYR A 141 12.86 1.76 -5.31
C TYR A 141 13.32 1.57 -6.75
N ALA A 142 12.54 2.06 -7.73
CA ALA A 142 12.86 1.96 -9.15
C ALA A 142 14.12 2.77 -9.52
N GLU A 143 14.39 3.90 -8.86
CA GLU A 143 15.59 4.72 -9.05
C GLU A 143 16.90 4.02 -8.61
N LEU A 144 16.81 2.94 -7.82
CA LEU A 144 17.96 2.14 -7.42
C LEU A 144 18.41 1.15 -8.51
N GLY A 145 17.61 0.95 -9.54
CA GLY A 145 17.90 0.06 -10.65
C GLY A 145 18.25 0.80 -11.94
N VAL A 146 18.30 0.05 -13.03
CA VAL A 146 18.52 0.58 -14.38
C VAL A 146 17.18 0.96 -15.00
N PRO A 147 16.96 2.22 -15.37
CA PRO A 147 15.73 2.65 -16.02
C PRO A 147 15.65 2.08 -17.43
N LEU A 148 14.49 1.53 -17.82
CA LEU A 148 14.28 0.89 -19.11
C LEU A 148 13.21 1.59 -19.95
N ASP A 149 12.09 1.97 -19.31
CA ASP A 149 10.92 2.56 -19.98
C ASP A 149 10.47 1.82 -21.25
N ALA A 150 10.38 0.49 -21.17
CA ALA A 150 10.02 -0.39 -22.27
C ALA A 150 8.60 -0.95 -22.11
N LEU A 151 7.87 -1.19 -23.19
CA LEU A 151 6.58 -1.88 -23.14
C LEU A 151 6.76 -3.30 -22.60
N VAL A 152 5.83 -3.71 -21.73
CA VAL A 152 5.82 -5.07 -21.19
C VAL A 152 5.53 -6.05 -22.33
N SER A 153 6.35 -7.08 -22.41
CA SER A 153 6.09 -8.27 -23.21
C SER A 153 6.66 -9.50 -22.51
N PRO A 154 6.11 -10.69 -22.75
CA PRO A 154 6.63 -11.92 -22.15
C PRO A 154 8.10 -12.15 -22.47
N ASP A 155 8.51 -11.91 -23.70
CA ASP A 155 9.88 -12.11 -24.16
C ASP A 155 10.86 -11.16 -23.48
N LEU A 156 10.48 -9.88 -23.30
CA LEU A 156 11.29 -8.91 -22.57
C LEU A 156 11.46 -9.35 -21.12
N LEU A 157 10.37 -9.70 -20.44
CA LEU A 157 10.42 -10.11 -19.02
C LEU A 157 11.28 -11.38 -18.85
N VAL A 158 11.13 -12.37 -19.73
CA VAL A 158 11.98 -13.57 -19.70
C VAL A 158 13.44 -13.21 -19.92
N SER A 159 13.74 -12.34 -20.89
CA SER A 159 15.11 -11.94 -21.23
C SER A 159 15.81 -11.20 -20.10
N LEU A 160 15.08 -10.40 -19.32
CA LEU A 160 15.63 -9.67 -18.17
C LEU A 160 16.13 -10.61 -17.08
N PHE A 161 15.49 -11.77 -16.87
CA PHE A 161 15.84 -12.73 -15.82
C PHE A 161 16.77 -13.86 -16.28
N LEU A 162 17.16 -13.90 -17.55
CA LEU A 162 18.15 -14.89 -18.00
C LEU A 162 19.46 -14.77 -17.18
N PRO A 163 20.11 -15.86 -16.79
CA PRO A 163 21.31 -15.83 -15.95
C PRO A 163 22.48 -15.00 -16.51
N TYR A 164 22.48 -14.77 -17.82
CA TYR A 164 23.51 -13.97 -18.50
C TYR A 164 23.12 -12.49 -18.63
N SER A 165 21.91 -12.12 -18.30
CA SER A 165 21.48 -10.72 -18.30
C SER A 165 22.14 -9.98 -17.14
N PRO A 166 22.76 -8.81 -17.35
CA PRO A 166 23.28 -7.99 -16.26
C PRO A 166 22.18 -7.44 -15.34
N LEU A 167 20.90 -7.59 -15.73
CA LEU A 167 19.73 -7.06 -15.01
C LEU A 167 18.96 -8.14 -14.23
N HIS A 168 19.42 -9.40 -14.25
CA HIS A 168 18.71 -10.53 -13.66
C HIS A 168 18.73 -10.52 -12.11
N ASP A 169 19.74 -9.86 -11.51
CA ASP A 169 19.88 -9.81 -10.05
C ASP A 169 19.15 -8.57 -9.51
N GLY A 170 17.95 -8.80 -9.02
CA GLY A 170 17.07 -7.76 -8.50
C GLY A 170 15.63 -7.87 -9.01
N ALA A 171 14.85 -6.85 -8.70
CA ALA A 171 13.45 -6.77 -9.10
C ALA A 171 13.28 -6.01 -10.41
N VAL A 172 12.26 -6.39 -11.17
CA VAL A 172 11.76 -5.66 -12.33
C VAL A 172 10.48 -4.92 -11.91
N PHE A 173 10.47 -3.61 -12.07
CA PHE A 173 9.32 -2.77 -11.74
C PHE A 173 8.46 -2.52 -12.97
N ILE A 174 7.17 -2.84 -12.86
CA ILE A 174 6.15 -2.61 -13.88
C ILE A 174 5.20 -1.52 -13.40
N ARG A 175 5.11 -0.45 -14.18
CA ARG A 175 4.20 0.68 -13.95
C ARG A 175 3.30 0.86 -15.16
N GLY A 176 1.98 0.70 -14.96
CA GLY A 176 1.05 0.67 -16.07
C GLY A 176 1.40 -0.47 -17.03
N ASP A 177 1.60 -0.19 -18.30
CA ASP A 177 1.97 -1.13 -19.36
C ASP A 177 3.49 -1.18 -19.65
N ARG A 178 4.32 -0.57 -18.80
CA ARG A 178 5.75 -0.43 -19.04
C ARG A 178 6.62 -1.03 -17.95
N VAL A 179 7.73 -1.60 -18.33
CA VAL A 179 8.85 -1.91 -17.46
C VAL A 179 9.57 -0.60 -17.15
N ALA A 180 9.39 -0.08 -15.94
CA ALA A 180 10.00 1.19 -15.52
C ALA A 180 11.50 1.04 -15.26
N ALA A 181 11.90 -0.02 -14.56
CA ALA A 181 13.29 -0.29 -14.19
C ALA A 181 13.52 -1.79 -13.95
N ALA A 182 14.77 -2.23 -14.03
CA ALA A 182 15.19 -3.59 -13.69
C ALA A 182 16.48 -3.59 -12.84
N GLY A 183 16.79 -4.74 -12.21
CA GLY A 183 17.94 -4.85 -11.31
C GLY A 183 17.79 -4.02 -10.04
N CYS A 184 16.55 -3.82 -9.57
CA CYS A 184 16.27 -2.99 -8.40
C CYS A 184 16.40 -3.79 -7.11
N PHE A 185 17.03 -3.21 -6.10
CA PHE A 185 17.13 -3.81 -4.77
C PHE A 185 15.89 -3.50 -3.93
N LEU A 186 15.39 -4.51 -3.23
CA LEU A 186 14.22 -4.41 -2.35
C LEU A 186 14.60 -4.62 -0.88
N PRO A 187 13.86 -4.03 0.07
CA PRO A 187 14.03 -4.33 1.48
C PRO A 187 13.69 -5.80 1.76
N LEU A 188 14.46 -6.42 2.65
CA LEU A 188 14.19 -7.79 3.07
C LEU A 188 13.26 -7.80 4.29
N SER A 189 12.23 -8.62 4.27
CA SER A 189 11.36 -8.85 5.43
C SER A 189 12.19 -9.31 6.63
N ARG A 190 11.89 -8.74 7.80
CA ARG A 190 12.49 -9.11 9.09
C ARG A 190 11.69 -10.18 9.82
N ASN A 191 10.63 -10.70 9.22
CA ASN A 191 9.81 -11.73 9.83
C ASN A 191 10.60 -13.04 9.97
N THR A 192 10.91 -13.42 11.21
CA THR A 192 11.66 -14.64 11.55
C THR A 192 10.82 -15.92 11.43
N GLN A 193 9.50 -15.80 11.31
CA GLN A 193 8.59 -16.93 11.14
C GLN A 193 8.57 -17.46 9.71
N LEU A 194 9.19 -16.77 8.77
CA LEU A 194 9.39 -17.25 7.41
C LEU A 194 10.30 -18.48 7.46
N GLY A 195 9.76 -19.63 7.11
CA GLY A 195 10.49 -20.91 7.14
C GLY A 195 11.83 -20.80 6.38
N ARG A 196 12.83 -21.57 6.81
CA ARG A 196 14.17 -21.63 6.19
C ARG A 196 14.17 -21.97 4.69
N ALA A 197 13.03 -22.40 4.17
CA ALA A 197 12.82 -22.73 2.76
C ALA A 197 12.55 -21.52 1.85
N MET A 198 12.43 -20.28 2.40
CA MET A 198 12.21 -19.08 1.59
C MET A 198 13.54 -18.43 1.23
N GLY A 199 13.89 -18.43 -0.06
CA GLY A 199 15.07 -17.77 -0.59
C GLY A 199 14.99 -16.23 -0.49
N THR A 200 16.09 -15.58 -0.86
CA THR A 200 16.25 -14.11 -0.78
C THR A 200 15.17 -13.35 -1.54
N ARG A 201 14.77 -13.84 -2.74
CA ARG A 201 13.71 -13.19 -3.56
C ARG A 201 12.34 -13.21 -2.86
N HIS A 202 12.00 -14.28 -2.15
CA HIS A 202 10.75 -14.35 -1.38
C HIS A 202 10.75 -13.37 -0.21
N ARG A 203 11.88 -13.25 0.50
CA ARG A 203 12.04 -12.27 1.59
C ARG A 203 12.02 -10.84 1.09
N ALA A 204 12.57 -10.58 -0.09
CA ALA A 204 12.52 -9.28 -0.74
C ALA A 204 11.09 -8.92 -1.18
N ALA A 205 10.36 -9.87 -1.77
CA ALA A 205 8.96 -9.67 -2.15
C ALA A 205 8.09 -9.32 -0.94
N LEU A 206 8.25 -10.07 0.14
CA LEU A 206 7.48 -9.84 1.36
C LEU A 206 7.87 -8.50 2.01
N GLY A 207 9.17 -8.15 2.03
CA GLY A 207 9.63 -6.87 2.57
C GLY A 207 9.03 -5.66 1.88
N LEU A 208 8.91 -5.68 0.55
CA LEU A 208 8.22 -4.62 -0.18
C LEU A 208 6.71 -4.64 0.07
N ALA A 209 6.08 -5.82 0.14
CA ALA A 209 4.64 -5.95 0.40
C ALA A 209 4.24 -5.57 1.84
N GLU A 210 5.19 -5.56 2.79
CA GLU A 210 5.00 -5.04 4.16
C GLU A 210 4.96 -3.50 4.19
N GLU A 211 5.64 -2.83 3.25
CA GLU A 211 5.78 -1.37 3.24
C GLU A 211 4.84 -0.68 2.25
N THR A 212 4.32 -1.43 1.27
CA THR A 212 3.55 -0.87 0.15
C THR A 212 2.33 -1.73 -0.20
N ASP A 213 1.47 -1.21 -1.07
CA ASP A 213 0.33 -1.96 -1.65
C ASP A 213 0.67 -2.67 -2.97
N ALA A 214 1.96 -2.73 -3.31
CA ALA A 214 2.43 -3.40 -4.52
C ALA A 214 2.10 -4.89 -4.52
N VAL A 215 1.88 -5.42 -5.70
CA VAL A 215 1.77 -6.86 -5.93
C VAL A 215 3.12 -7.36 -6.40
N VAL A 216 3.72 -8.29 -5.65
CA VAL A 216 5.07 -8.78 -5.96
C VAL A 216 5.00 -10.28 -6.29
N LEU A 217 5.36 -10.61 -7.53
CA LEU A 217 5.40 -11.96 -8.03
C LEU A 217 6.83 -12.50 -7.95
N VAL A 218 6.97 -13.71 -7.44
CA VAL A 218 8.25 -14.41 -7.30
C VAL A 218 8.19 -15.74 -8.03
N VAL A 219 9.24 -16.04 -8.80
CA VAL A 219 9.51 -17.37 -9.32
C VAL A 219 10.74 -17.93 -8.63
N SER A 220 10.60 -19.11 -8.02
CA SER A 220 11.71 -19.79 -7.33
C SER A 220 12.64 -20.45 -8.35
N GLU A 221 13.93 -20.16 -8.27
CA GLU A 221 14.94 -20.85 -9.09
C GLU A 221 15.19 -22.31 -8.65
N GLU A 222 14.94 -22.61 -7.37
CA GLU A 222 15.12 -23.95 -6.84
C GLU A 222 13.98 -24.91 -7.21
N THR A 223 12.74 -24.43 -7.05
CA THR A 223 11.54 -25.27 -7.17
C THR A 223 10.72 -24.99 -8.43
N GLY A 224 10.91 -23.86 -9.09
CA GLY A 224 10.05 -23.38 -10.18
C GLY A 224 8.66 -22.92 -9.71
N ARG A 225 8.41 -22.84 -8.41
CA ARG A 225 7.11 -22.44 -7.88
C ARG A 225 6.91 -20.93 -8.05
N ILE A 226 5.68 -20.57 -8.40
CA ILE A 226 5.25 -19.19 -8.47
C ILE A 226 4.59 -18.81 -7.14
N SER A 227 4.94 -17.66 -6.61
CA SER A 227 4.40 -17.10 -5.37
C SER A 227 4.01 -15.64 -5.59
N LEU A 228 3.02 -15.16 -4.84
CA LEU A 228 2.53 -13.80 -4.88
C LEU A 228 2.56 -13.19 -3.48
N ALA A 229 3.24 -12.08 -3.31
CA ALA A 229 3.26 -11.34 -2.05
C ALA A 229 2.38 -10.08 -2.17
N VAL A 230 1.42 -9.92 -1.26
CA VAL A 230 0.48 -8.80 -1.19
C VAL A 230 0.12 -8.52 0.26
N ALA A 231 0.15 -7.25 0.67
CA ALA A 231 -0.26 -6.82 2.02
C ALA A 231 0.38 -7.66 3.14
N ALA A 232 1.70 -7.84 3.08
CA ALA A 232 2.49 -8.63 4.03
C ALA A 232 2.16 -10.13 4.09
N HIS A 233 1.40 -10.67 3.13
CA HIS A 233 1.08 -12.10 3.02
C HIS A 233 1.66 -12.70 1.75
N MET A 234 2.05 -13.98 1.82
CA MET A 234 2.55 -14.70 0.67
C MET A 234 1.66 -15.90 0.35
N GLU A 235 1.18 -15.93 -0.88
CA GLU A 235 0.39 -17.03 -1.43
C GLU A 235 1.32 -17.91 -2.29
N THR A 236 1.43 -19.19 -1.95
CA THR A 236 2.30 -20.16 -2.65
C THR A 236 1.84 -21.60 -2.41
N PRO A 237 1.96 -22.54 -3.38
CA PRO A 237 2.28 -22.29 -4.79
C PRO A 237 1.05 -21.83 -5.58
N LEU A 238 1.27 -21.07 -6.65
CA LEU A 238 0.22 -20.69 -7.59
C LEU A 238 0.49 -21.36 -8.94
N ASP A 239 -0.54 -21.97 -9.53
CA ASP A 239 -0.54 -22.37 -10.93
C ASP A 239 -0.93 -21.18 -11.82
N ARG A 240 -0.79 -21.35 -13.13
CA ARG A 240 -1.06 -20.31 -14.13
C ARG A 240 -2.48 -19.72 -13.99
N ASP A 241 -3.48 -20.59 -13.89
CA ASP A 241 -4.89 -20.17 -13.87
C ASP A 241 -5.25 -19.47 -12.56
N SER A 242 -4.69 -19.93 -11.44
CA SER A 242 -4.86 -19.30 -10.13
C SER A 242 -4.14 -17.94 -10.07
N LEU A 243 -2.94 -17.85 -10.63
CA LEU A 243 -2.20 -16.60 -10.74
C LEU A 243 -2.99 -15.57 -11.57
N GLN A 244 -3.50 -15.98 -12.72
CA GLN A 244 -4.27 -15.10 -13.61
C GLN A 244 -5.54 -14.59 -12.91
N ARG A 245 -6.30 -15.47 -12.26
CA ARG A 245 -7.49 -15.08 -11.49
C ARG A 245 -7.12 -14.13 -10.37
N ARG A 246 -6.09 -14.45 -9.60
CA ARG A 246 -5.68 -13.65 -8.45
C ARG A 246 -5.20 -12.25 -8.83
N LEU A 247 -4.40 -12.14 -9.88
CA LEU A 247 -4.00 -10.85 -10.44
C LEU A 247 -5.23 -10.07 -10.96
N GLY A 248 -6.13 -10.74 -11.65
CA GLY A 248 -7.40 -10.15 -12.11
C GLY A 248 -8.20 -9.57 -10.94
N ASP A 249 -8.37 -10.30 -9.85
CA ASP A 249 -9.08 -9.85 -8.65
C ASP A 249 -8.40 -8.64 -8.01
N LEU A 250 -7.07 -8.69 -7.82
CA LEU A 250 -6.29 -7.63 -7.17
C LEU A 250 -6.36 -6.30 -7.94
N PHE A 251 -6.32 -6.37 -9.27
CA PHE A 251 -6.38 -5.19 -10.13
C PHE A 251 -7.82 -4.78 -10.51
N SER A 252 -8.80 -5.70 -10.46
CA SER A 252 -10.21 -5.39 -10.70
C SER A 252 -10.86 -4.66 -9.53
N LEU A 253 -10.44 -4.93 -8.30
CA LEU A 253 -10.93 -4.26 -7.09
C LEU A 253 -10.59 -2.77 -7.06
N GLU A 254 -9.59 -2.34 -7.82
CA GLU A 254 -9.23 -0.93 -7.98
C GLU A 254 -10.06 -0.20 -9.05
N ALA A 255 -10.77 -0.95 -9.91
CA ALA A 255 -11.61 -0.35 -10.92
C ALA A 255 -12.87 0.27 -10.26
N PRO A 256 -13.17 1.54 -10.52
CA PRO A 256 -14.41 2.14 -10.05
C PRO A 256 -15.61 1.31 -10.57
N PRO A 257 -16.68 1.14 -9.77
CA PRO A 257 -17.86 0.44 -10.24
C PRO A 257 -18.33 1.08 -11.54
N ALA A 258 -18.60 0.26 -12.55
CA ALA A 258 -19.10 0.73 -13.83
C ALA A 258 -20.32 1.64 -13.57
N PRO A 259 -20.40 2.81 -14.21
CA PRO A 259 -21.57 3.66 -14.06
C PRO A 259 -22.81 2.80 -14.39
N ARG A 260 -23.71 2.65 -13.43
CA ARG A 260 -24.99 2.01 -13.69
C ARG A 260 -25.58 2.77 -14.89
N ARG A 261 -25.74 2.10 -16.02
CA ARG A 261 -26.49 2.63 -17.15
C ARG A 261 -27.90 2.86 -16.62
N VAL A 262 -28.19 4.08 -16.22
CA VAL A 262 -29.56 4.52 -16.00
C VAL A 262 -30.18 4.52 -17.38
N SER A 263 -30.96 3.50 -17.66
CA SER A 263 -31.72 3.40 -18.88
C SER A 263 -32.81 4.50 -18.85
N TRP A 264 -32.49 5.63 -19.46
CA TRP A 264 -33.47 6.73 -19.69
C TRP A 264 -34.41 6.41 -20.85
N TRP A 265 -34.47 5.14 -21.27
CA TRP A 265 -35.42 4.73 -22.28
C TRP A 265 -36.79 4.51 -21.60
N VAL A 266 -37.56 5.59 -21.40
CA VAL A 266 -39.00 5.52 -21.26
C VAL A 266 -39.56 5.44 -22.67
N PRO A 267 -40.21 4.33 -23.08
CA PRO A 267 -40.87 4.30 -24.38
C PRO A 267 -42.08 5.24 -24.31
N ALA A 268 -42.01 6.31 -25.09
CA ALA A 268 -43.18 7.14 -25.38
C ALA A 268 -44.20 6.29 -26.15
N ARG A 269 -45.05 5.55 -25.45
CA ARG A 269 -46.25 4.96 -26.03
C ARG A 269 -47.43 5.87 -25.67
N GLY A 270 -48.00 6.43 -26.69
CA GLY A 270 -49.44 6.74 -26.69
C GLY A 270 -49.83 8.19 -26.60
N TRP A 271 -49.61 8.97 -27.66
CA TRP A 271 -50.47 10.11 -28.00
C TRP A 271 -50.64 10.18 -29.51
N LEU A 272 -51.44 9.26 -30.07
CA LEU A 272 -52.08 9.42 -31.37
C LEU A 272 -53.23 8.43 -31.45
N LYS A 273 -54.40 8.83 -30.95
CA LYS A 273 -55.74 8.41 -31.38
C LYS A 273 -56.75 9.42 -30.80
N LYS A 274 -57.07 10.43 -31.48
CA LYS A 274 -58.36 10.85 -32.06
C LYS A 274 -58.24 12.26 -32.63
#